data_86f58004d918e1f94fa73510dbe8dfba
#
_entry.id   86f58004d918e1f94fa73510dbe8dfba
#
_cell.length_a   1.000
_cell.length_b   1.000
_cell.length_c   1.000
_cell.angle_alpha   90.00
_cell.angle_beta   90.00
_cell.angle_gamma   90.00
#
_symmetry.space_group_name_H-M   'P 1'
#
loop_
_entity.id
_entity.type
_entity.pdbx_description
1 polymer ?
#
loop_
_entity_poly.entity_id
_entity_poly.type
_entity_poly.pdbx_seq_one_letter_code
_entity_poly.pdbx_strand_id
1 'polypeptide(L)'
;MKKLTEEQILENLGKFYGYITKYIPTGDRQDKLLEFYKGIEVTLAISPASTKLSHHNCFAGGYVDHVNRVVEASLVLDKVWERFGQKKTYTIEELVFSAINHDLGKMGTNEEPFYLPNDSDWHREKQGAYFKINTNMTHMRVADRSLYYLQQANIPVTENEFLAIKLHDGLYEEANKPYYITYSSDVELKCNLPYILHQADLMASRVETQI
;
A
#
# COMPACT_ATOMS: atom_id res chain seq x y z
N MET A 1 -4.83 0.35 22.64
CA MET A 1 -4.91 0.41 21.16
C MET A 1 -4.93 1.88 20.76
N LYS A 2 -4.02 2.31 19.88
CA LYS A 2 -4.02 3.63 19.27
C LYS A 2 -5.36 3.85 18.56
N LYS A 3 -5.90 5.04 18.63
CA LYS A 3 -7.12 5.44 17.91
C LYS A 3 -6.87 6.81 17.31
N LEU A 4 -7.24 6.99 16.06
CA LEU A 4 -7.29 8.30 15.44
C LEU A 4 -8.62 8.97 15.80
N THR A 5 -8.59 10.29 15.95
CA THR A 5 -9.81 11.09 16.01
C THR A 5 -10.43 11.20 14.62
N GLU A 6 -11.70 11.58 14.54
CA GLU A 6 -12.36 11.87 13.25
C GLU A 6 -11.61 12.91 12.44
N GLU A 7 -11.14 13.97 13.09
CA GLU A 7 -10.34 15.03 12.46
C GLU A 7 -9.03 14.47 11.86
N GLN A 8 -8.32 13.62 12.59
CA GLN A 8 -7.09 12.97 12.09
C GLN A 8 -7.36 12.03 10.91
N ILE A 9 -8.48 11.30 10.89
CA ILE A 9 -8.88 10.46 9.76
C ILE A 9 -9.14 11.33 8.53
N LEU A 10 -9.88 12.44 8.69
CA LEU A 10 -10.18 13.37 7.60
C LEU A 10 -8.91 14.06 7.07
N GLU A 11 -7.99 14.45 7.96
CA GLU A 11 -6.68 15.02 7.59
C GLU A 11 -5.86 14.01 6.77
N ASN A 12 -5.79 12.75 7.22
CA ASN A 12 -5.10 11.68 6.52
C ASN A 12 -5.71 11.40 5.14
N LEU A 13 -7.04 11.40 5.02
CA LEU A 13 -7.72 11.28 3.73
C LEU A 13 -7.41 12.47 2.80
N GLY A 14 -7.46 13.68 3.34
CA GLY A 14 -7.09 14.89 2.57
C GLY A 14 -5.68 14.82 2.03
N LYS A 15 -4.72 14.33 2.84
CA LYS A 15 -3.33 14.12 2.45
C LYS A 15 -3.20 13.05 1.37
N PHE A 16 -3.90 11.93 1.53
CA PHE A 16 -3.95 10.84 0.55
C PHE A 16 -4.42 11.31 -0.83
N TYR A 17 -5.57 12.01 -0.90
CA TYR A 17 -6.06 12.60 -2.13
C TYR A 17 -5.13 13.70 -2.68
N GLY A 18 -4.49 14.45 -1.78
CA GLY A 18 -3.48 15.43 -2.13
C GLY A 18 -2.28 14.84 -2.87
N TYR A 19 -1.85 13.62 -2.54
CA TYR A 19 -0.80 12.93 -3.30
C TYR A 19 -1.25 12.59 -4.71
N ILE A 20 -2.48 12.10 -4.88
CA ILE A 20 -3.04 11.79 -6.21
C ILE A 20 -3.06 13.04 -7.06
N THR A 21 -3.65 14.13 -6.57
CA THR A 21 -3.80 15.37 -7.34
C THR A 21 -2.48 16.08 -7.62
N LYS A 22 -1.47 15.91 -6.77
CA LYS A 22 -0.17 16.57 -6.91
C LYS A 22 0.78 15.83 -7.84
N TYR A 23 0.78 14.49 -7.82
CA TYR A 23 1.82 13.69 -8.47
C TYR A 23 1.35 12.90 -9.69
N ILE A 24 0.05 12.60 -9.80
CA ILE A 24 -0.52 11.99 -10.99
C ILE A 24 -0.99 13.12 -11.91
N PRO A 25 -0.53 13.21 -13.16
CA PRO A 25 -0.92 14.28 -14.08
C PRO A 25 -2.43 14.32 -14.29
N THR A 26 -2.98 15.54 -14.35
CA THR A 26 -4.42 15.75 -14.66
C THR A 26 -4.79 15.09 -15.97
N GLY A 27 -5.88 14.32 -15.97
CA GLY A 27 -6.39 13.58 -17.12
C GLY A 27 -7.10 12.29 -16.71
N ASP A 28 -7.46 11.51 -17.69
CA ASP A 28 -8.29 10.30 -17.56
C ASP A 28 -7.80 9.33 -16.47
N ARG A 29 -6.48 9.15 -16.34
CA ARG A 29 -5.90 8.28 -15.32
C ARG A 29 -6.09 8.81 -13.89
N GLN A 30 -5.86 10.11 -13.67
CA GLN A 30 -6.09 10.75 -12.38
C GLN A 30 -7.59 10.71 -12.02
N ASP A 31 -8.45 11.02 -12.98
CA ASP A 31 -9.91 11.05 -12.78
C ASP A 31 -10.44 9.67 -12.38
N LYS A 32 -10.03 8.62 -13.07
CA LYS A 32 -10.39 7.22 -12.74
C LYS A 32 -9.89 6.80 -11.37
N LEU A 33 -8.66 7.18 -11.00
CA LEU A 33 -8.10 6.86 -9.71
C LEU A 33 -8.86 7.56 -8.57
N LEU A 34 -9.20 8.83 -8.74
CA LEU A 34 -10.02 9.59 -7.79
C LEU A 34 -11.44 9.02 -7.69
N GLU A 35 -12.07 8.68 -8.81
CA GLU A 35 -13.39 8.07 -8.84
C GLU A 35 -13.40 6.72 -8.11
N PHE A 36 -12.41 5.87 -8.40
CA PHE A 36 -12.24 4.58 -7.74
C PHE A 36 -12.16 4.73 -6.22
N TYR A 37 -11.25 5.58 -5.71
CA TYR A 37 -11.08 5.75 -4.27
C TYR A 37 -12.29 6.42 -3.59
N LYS A 38 -12.99 7.34 -4.27
CA LYS A 38 -14.26 7.88 -3.77
C LYS A 38 -15.34 6.81 -3.69
N GLY A 39 -15.37 5.87 -4.63
CA GLY A 39 -16.30 4.74 -4.60
C GLY A 39 -16.14 3.83 -3.38
N ILE A 40 -14.94 3.75 -2.80
CA ILE A 40 -14.64 2.95 -1.60
C ILE A 40 -14.27 3.82 -0.36
N GLU A 41 -14.61 5.10 -0.36
CA GLU A 41 -14.11 6.06 0.63
C GLU A 41 -14.46 5.70 2.08
N VAL A 42 -15.62 5.11 2.33
CA VAL A 42 -16.02 4.65 3.68
C VAL A 42 -15.06 3.56 4.16
N THR A 43 -14.83 2.53 3.33
CA THR A 43 -13.88 1.46 3.65
C THR A 43 -12.45 2.00 3.78
N LEU A 44 -12.05 2.90 2.88
CA LEU A 44 -10.74 3.56 2.91
C LEU A 44 -10.51 4.30 4.23
N ALA A 45 -11.52 5.05 4.70
CA ALA A 45 -11.43 5.85 5.92
C ALA A 45 -11.28 5.02 7.20
N ILE A 46 -11.90 3.82 7.26
CA ILE A 46 -11.99 3.03 8.49
C ILE A 46 -11.11 1.78 8.51
N SER A 47 -10.53 1.37 7.38
CA SER A 47 -9.73 0.14 7.33
C SER A 47 -8.45 0.24 8.15
N PRO A 48 -8.09 -0.84 8.88
CA PRO A 48 -6.77 -0.97 9.49
C PRO A 48 -5.73 -1.35 8.43
N ALA A 49 -4.43 -1.18 8.74
CA ALA A 49 -3.36 -1.71 7.91
C ALA A 49 -3.07 -3.19 8.20
N SER A 50 -3.46 -3.69 9.39
CA SER A 50 -3.21 -5.06 9.82
C SER A 50 -4.30 -5.59 10.76
N THR A 51 -4.26 -6.90 11.05
CA THR A 51 -5.26 -7.56 11.90
C THR A 51 -4.90 -7.59 13.38
N LYS A 52 -3.63 -7.42 13.75
CA LYS A 52 -3.14 -7.61 15.13
C LYS A 52 -2.38 -6.41 15.66
N LEU A 53 -2.49 -6.15 16.96
CA LEU A 53 -1.73 -5.08 17.64
C LEU A 53 -0.20 -5.27 17.58
N SER A 54 0.28 -6.49 17.43
CA SER A 54 1.71 -6.78 17.23
C SER A 54 2.21 -6.42 15.83
N HIS A 55 1.32 -6.07 14.94
CA HIS A 55 1.62 -5.59 13.60
C HIS A 55 1.37 -4.07 13.55
N HIS A 56 1.75 -3.44 12.44
CA HIS A 56 1.59 -2.00 12.26
C HIS A 56 0.12 -1.58 12.08
N ASN A 57 -0.24 -0.43 12.61
CA ASN A 57 -1.51 0.30 12.39
C ASN A 57 -2.80 -0.56 12.42
N CYS A 58 -2.92 -1.42 13.45
CA CYS A 58 -4.12 -2.23 13.70
C CYS A 58 -5.22 -1.38 14.37
N PHE A 59 -5.72 -0.34 13.70
CA PHE A 59 -6.79 0.55 14.17
C PHE A 59 -7.54 1.17 12.99
N ALA A 60 -8.74 1.70 13.25
CA ALA A 60 -9.54 2.36 12.21
C ALA A 60 -8.79 3.57 11.63
N GLY A 61 -8.72 3.66 10.29
CA GLY A 61 -7.93 4.66 9.57
C GLY A 61 -6.43 4.32 9.45
N GLY A 62 -6.01 3.20 10.01
CA GLY A 62 -4.61 2.76 10.00
C GLY A 62 -4.05 2.51 8.61
N TYR A 63 -4.89 2.09 7.66
CA TYR A 63 -4.49 1.89 6.27
C TYR A 63 -4.01 3.19 5.62
N VAL A 64 -4.82 4.25 5.67
CA VAL A 64 -4.46 5.54 5.05
C VAL A 64 -3.26 6.18 5.74
N ASP A 65 -3.16 6.06 7.09
CA ASP A 65 -1.99 6.53 7.85
C ASP A 65 -0.71 5.81 7.37
N HIS A 66 -0.77 4.49 7.15
CA HIS A 66 0.32 3.69 6.60
C HIS A 66 0.69 4.11 5.17
N VAL A 67 -0.28 4.17 4.26
CA VAL A 67 -0.02 4.53 2.86
C VAL A 67 0.60 5.92 2.75
N ASN A 68 0.10 6.90 3.50
CA ASN A 68 0.68 8.25 3.53
C ASN A 68 2.15 8.21 3.96
N ARG A 69 2.48 7.41 4.98
CA ARG A 69 3.86 7.25 5.45
C ARG A 69 4.74 6.56 4.41
N VAL A 70 4.22 5.54 3.72
CA VAL A 70 4.95 4.86 2.63
C VAL A 70 5.22 5.82 1.46
N VAL A 71 4.26 6.68 1.10
CA VAL A 71 4.50 7.73 0.07
C VAL A 71 5.61 8.69 0.49
N GLU A 72 5.57 9.21 1.72
CA GLU A 72 6.61 10.10 2.23
C GLU A 72 7.98 9.42 2.28
N ALA A 73 8.03 8.19 2.80
CA ALA A 73 9.25 7.41 2.86
C ALA A 73 9.83 7.15 1.46
N SER A 74 8.97 6.82 0.48
CA SER A 74 9.38 6.60 -0.91
C SER A 74 9.99 7.85 -1.52
N LEU A 75 9.38 9.02 -1.30
CA LEU A 75 9.91 10.31 -1.78
C LEU A 75 11.27 10.66 -1.16
N VAL A 76 11.47 10.36 0.11
CA VAL A 76 12.75 10.57 0.79
C VAL A 76 13.81 9.59 0.29
N LEU A 77 13.46 8.29 0.22
CA LEU A 77 14.37 7.25 -0.25
C LEU A 77 14.78 7.46 -1.71
N ASP A 78 13.88 7.92 -2.58
CA ASP A 78 14.22 8.31 -3.96
C ASP A 78 15.40 9.30 -3.99
N LYS A 79 15.36 10.34 -3.13
CA LYS A 79 16.46 11.30 -3.00
C LYS A 79 17.74 10.70 -2.41
N VAL A 80 17.60 9.77 -1.47
CA VAL A 80 18.75 9.04 -0.93
C VAL A 80 19.42 8.22 -2.03
N TRP A 81 18.65 7.45 -2.80
CA TRP A 81 19.17 6.65 -3.90
C TRP A 81 19.82 7.53 -5.00
N GLU A 82 19.23 8.69 -5.33
CA GLU A 82 19.84 9.68 -6.24
C GLU A 82 21.20 10.15 -5.73
N ARG A 83 21.32 10.48 -4.44
CA ARG A 83 22.57 10.90 -3.81
C ARG A 83 23.67 9.82 -3.88
N PHE A 84 23.29 8.55 -3.86
CA PHE A 84 24.22 7.43 -4.02
C PHE A 84 24.45 7.00 -5.47
N GLY A 85 23.96 7.78 -6.43
CA GLY A 85 24.29 7.64 -7.85
C GLY A 85 23.40 6.70 -8.65
N GLN A 86 22.16 6.43 -8.17
CA GLN A 86 21.23 5.65 -8.99
C GLN A 86 21.01 6.30 -10.36
N LYS A 87 20.93 5.47 -11.38
CA LYS A 87 20.40 5.87 -12.69
C LYS A 87 18.88 5.68 -12.66
N LYS A 88 18.16 6.80 -12.50
CA LYS A 88 16.70 6.77 -12.39
C LYS A 88 16.06 6.40 -13.73
N THR A 89 15.30 5.30 -13.74
CA THR A 89 14.60 4.76 -14.92
C THR A 89 13.07 4.78 -14.75
N TYR A 90 12.56 5.51 -13.76
CA TYR A 90 11.15 5.70 -13.44
C TYR A 90 10.86 7.17 -13.17
N THR A 91 9.60 7.54 -13.25
CA THR A 91 9.11 8.89 -12.97
C THR A 91 8.65 9.04 -11.51
N ILE A 92 8.49 10.31 -11.07
CA ILE A 92 7.91 10.59 -9.76
C ILE A 92 6.43 10.16 -9.69
N GLU A 93 5.73 10.20 -10.80
CA GLU A 93 4.37 9.66 -10.94
C GLU A 93 4.34 8.16 -10.63
N GLU A 94 5.20 7.37 -11.30
CA GLU A 94 5.29 5.93 -11.07
C GLU A 94 5.63 5.59 -9.62
N LEU A 95 6.52 6.36 -8.99
CA LEU A 95 6.87 6.18 -7.57
C LEU A 95 5.66 6.38 -6.66
N VAL A 96 4.97 7.52 -6.80
CA VAL A 96 3.84 7.85 -5.93
C VAL A 96 2.62 6.97 -6.24
N PHE A 97 2.36 6.69 -7.51
CA PHE A 97 1.31 5.76 -7.91
C PHE A 97 1.50 4.37 -7.29
N SER A 98 2.72 3.84 -7.37
CA SER A 98 3.04 2.53 -6.78
C SER A 98 2.88 2.54 -5.26
N ALA A 99 3.36 3.61 -4.59
CA ALA A 99 3.25 3.75 -3.15
C ALA A 99 1.79 3.87 -2.66
N ILE A 100 0.92 4.58 -3.40
CA ILE A 100 -0.51 4.68 -3.09
C ILE A 100 -1.22 3.34 -3.22
N ASN A 101 -0.85 2.53 -4.22
CA ASN A 101 -1.60 1.35 -4.63
C ASN A 101 -0.98 0.02 -4.17
N HIS A 102 0.19 0.00 -3.49
CA HIS A 102 0.89 -1.24 -3.16
C HIS A 102 0.02 -2.20 -2.34
N ASP A 103 -0.69 -1.68 -1.39
CA ASP A 103 -1.54 -2.39 -0.43
C ASP A 103 -3.06 -2.27 -0.72
N LEU A 104 -3.45 -1.75 -1.89
CA LEU A 104 -4.87 -1.57 -2.27
C LEU A 104 -5.69 -2.85 -2.12
N GLY A 105 -5.06 -4.01 -2.29
CA GLY A 105 -5.69 -5.31 -2.09
C GLY A 105 -6.20 -5.58 -0.66
N LYS A 106 -5.83 -4.75 0.32
CA LYS A 106 -6.34 -4.79 1.70
C LYS A 106 -7.69 -4.06 1.88
N MET A 107 -8.25 -3.46 0.81
CA MET A 107 -9.47 -2.66 0.95
C MET A 107 -10.76 -3.49 0.85
N GLY A 108 -10.97 -4.21 -0.25
CA GLY A 108 -12.30 -4.73 -0.60
C GLY A 108 -13.18 -3.62 -1.18
N THR A 109 -14.48 -3.73 -0.99
CA THR A 109 -15.49 -2.70 -1.33
C THR A 109 -16.19 -2.20 -0.08
N ASN A 110 -17.09 -1.21 -0.20
CA ASN A 110 -17.90 -0.75 0.93
C ASN A 110 -18.86 -1.85 1.43
N GLU A 111 -19.35 -2.72 0.54
CA GLU A 111 -20.26 -3.83 0.84
C GLU A 111 -19.49 -5.07 1.32
N GLU A 112 -18.27 -5.27 0.80
CA GLU A 112 -17.43 -6.42 1.09
C GLU A 112 -16.00 -5.97 1.48
N PRO A 113 -15.82 -5.37 2.68
CA PRO A 113 -14.51 -4.93 3.14
C PRO A 113 -13.60 -6.15 3.40
N PHE A 114 -12.30 -5.98 3.12
CA PHE A 114 -11.30 -7.05 3.31
C PHE A 114 -11.08 -7.37 4.79
N TYR A 115 -11.10 -6.35 5.64
CA TYR A 115 -10.98 -6.53 7.08
C TYR A 115 -12.33 -6.34 7.78
N LEU A 116 -12.69 -7.30 8.61
CA LEU A 116 -13.86 -7.24 9.48
C LEU A 116 -13.42 -7.15 10.94
N PRO A 117 -14.20 -6.49 11.82
CA PRO A 117 -13.96 -6.55 13.25
C PRO A 117 -13.95 -8.01 13.72
N ASN A 118 -13.05 -8.33 14.66
CA ASN A 118 -13.02 -9.67 15.22
C ASN A 118 -14.04 -9.78 16.36
N ASP A 119 -15.00 -10.69 16.24
CA ASP A 119 -16.11 -10.88 17.19
C ASP A 119 -15.68 -11.63 18.46
N SER A 120 -14.54 -12.33 18.41
CA SER A 120 -14.07 -13.17 19.51
C SER A 120 -13.27 -12.34 20.53
N ASP A 121 -13.79 -12.24 21.77
CA ASP A 121 -13.10 -11.61 22.89
C ASP A 121 -11.75 -12.27 23.16
N TRP A 122 -11.70 -13.60 23.08
CA TRP A 122 -10.46 -14.36 23.28
C TRP A 122 -9.37 -13.96 22.28
N HIS A 123 -9.72 -13.83 20.99
CA HIS A 123 -8.73 -13.41 19.98
C HIS A 123 -8.29 -11.96 20.19
N ARG A 124 -9.21 -11.06 20.59
CA ARG A 124 -8.86 -9.67 20.89
C ARG A 124 -7.95 -9.56 22.12
N GLU A 125 -8.33 -10.20 23.23
CA GLU A 125 -7.65 -10.07 24.51
C GLU A 125 -6.37 -10.89 24.61
N LYS A 126 -6.34 -12.12 24.08
CA LYS A 126 -5.20 -13.04 24.20
C LYS A 126 -4.25 -12.98 23.04
N GLN A 127 -4.71 -12.64 21.84
CA GLN A 127 -3.87 -12.57 20.63
C GLN A 127 -3.68 -11.16 20.08
N GLY A 128 -4.35 -10.16 20.66
CA GLY A 128 -4.35 -8.80 20.12
C GLY A 128 -4.95 -8.68 18.71
N ALA A 129 -5.77 -9.67 18.30
CA ALA A 129 -6.35 -9.75 16.96
C ALA A 129 -7.70 -9.02 16.92
N TYR A 130 -7.67 -7.71 16.68
CA TYR A 130 -8.86 -6.84 16.67
C TYR A 130 -9.63 -6.91 15.36
N PHE A 131 -8.98 -7.31 14.27
CA PHE A 131 -9.60 -7.52 12.97
C PHE A 131 -9.32 -8.93 12.47
N LYS A 132 -10.14 -9.38 11.54
CA LYS A 132 -10.00 -10.66 10.82
C LYS A 132 -10.17 -10.42 9.33
N ILE A 133 -9.56 -11.29 8.50
CA ILE A 133 -9.77 -11.26 7.05
C ILE A 133 -11.19 -11.75 6.76
N ASN A 134 -11.87 -11.09 5.83
CA ASN A 134 -13.17 -11.51 5.33
C ASN A 134 -13.03 -12.78 4.47
N THR A 135 -13.43 -13.90 5.02
CA THR A 135 -13.33 -15.22 4.37
C THR A 135 -14.38 -15.45 3.27
N ASN A 136 -15.36 -14.55 3.11
CA ASN A 136 -16.30 -14.60 2.00
C ASN A 136 -15.64 -14.16 0.68
N MET A 137 -14.57 -13.35 0.77
CA MET A 137 -13.80 -12.94 -0.40
C MET A 137 -12.94 -14.11 -0.91
N THR A 138 -12.87 -14.25 -2.24
CA THR A 138 -11.92 -15.18 -2.87
C THR A 138 -10.49 -14.89 -2.40
N HIS A 139 -9.76 -15.94 -2.02
CA HIS A 139 -8.35 -15.77 -1.63
C HIS A 139 -7.51 -15.23 -2.78
N MET A 140 -6.81 -14.15 -2.52
CA MET A 140 -5.84 -13.54 -3.44
C MET A 140 -4.76 -12.86 -2.62
N ARG A 141 -3.50 -12.89 -3.06
CA ARG A 141 -2.44 -12.12 -2.42
C ARG A 141 -2.72 -10.63 -2.54
N VAL A 142 -2.30 -9.86 -1.55
CA VAL A 142 -2.57 -8.42 -1.50
C VAL A 142 -2.09 -7.70 -2.76
N ALA A 143 -0.84 -7.93 -3.16
CA ALA A 143 -0.27 -7.32 -4.37
C ALA A 143 -1.06 -7.68 -5.64
N ASP A 144 -1.46 -8.95 -5.79
CA ASP A 144 -2.25 -9.41 -6.94
C ASP A 144 -3.64 -8.77 -6.96
N ARG A 145 -4.29 -8.65 -5.78
CA ARG A 145 -5.59 -7.99 -5.65
C ARG A 145 -5.48 -6.48 -5.91
N SER A 146 -4.39 -5.84 -5.50
CA SER A 146 -4.13 -4.43 -5.84
C SER A 146 -4.13 -4.22 -7.35
N LEU A 147 -3.38 -5.02 -8.08
CA LEU A 147 -3.31 -4.98 -9.55
C LEU A 147 -4.66 -5.34 -10.20
N TYR A 148 -5.37 -6.34 -9.65
CA TYR A 148 -6.71 -6.72 -10.12
C TYR A 148 -7.70 -5.56 -9.99
N TYR A 149 -7.72 -4.84 -8.87
CA TYR A 149 -8.62 -3.70 -8.68
C TYR A 149 -8.31 -2.54 -9.65
N LEU A 150 -7.03 -2.24 -9.85
CA LEU A 150 -6.62 -1.23 -10.83
C LEU A 150 -7.07 -1.61 -12.26
N GLN A 151 -6.93 -2.89 -12.62
CA GLN A 151 -7.40 -3.41 -13.89
C GLN A 151 -8.93 -3.30 -14.03
N GLN A 152 -9.69 -3.67 -13.00
CA GLN A 152 -11.17 -3.59 -13.02
C GLN A 152 -11.65 -2.15 -13.14
N ALA A 153 -10.93 -1.19 -12.56
CA ALA A 153 -11.22 0.23 -12.68
C ALA A 153 -10.72 0.86 -13.99
N ASN A 154 -10.17 0.07 -14.91
CA ASN A 154 -9.55 0.54 -16.17
C ASN A 154 -8.49 1.64 -15.93
N ILE A 155 -7.71 1.51 -14.84
CA ILE A 155 -6.59 2.39 -14.51
C ILE A 155 -5.32 1.74 -15.10
N PRO A 156 -4.67 2.38 -16.10
CA PRO A 156 -3.47 1.82 -16.71
C PRO A 156 -2.31 1.80 -15.69
N VAL A 157 -1.51 0.72 -15.75
CA VAL A 157 -0.35 0.48 -14.90
C VAL A 157 0.86 0.28 -15.81
N THR A 158 1.95 0.98 -15.56
CA THR A 158 3.21 0.78 -16.31
C THR A 158 3.91 -0.51 -15.84
N GLU A 159 4.90 -0.99 -16.60
CA GLU A 159 5.71 -2.13 -16.22
C GLU A 159 6.44 -1.89 -14.88
N ASN A 160 7.01 -0.69 -14.70
CA ASN A 160 7.67 -0.30 -13.46
C ASN A 160 6.73 -0.32 -12.25
N GLU A 161 5.52 0.23 -12.40
CA GLU A 161 4.48 0.24 -11.36
C GLU A 161 3.99 -1.15 -11.04
N PHE A 162 3.76 -1.98 -12.08
CA PHE A 162 3.37 -3.38 -11.91
C PHE A 162 4.40 -4.12 -11.06
N LEU A 163 5.68 -4.04 -11.43
CA LEU A 163 6.75 -4.70 -10.70
C LEU A 163 6.91 -4.14 -9.28
N ALA A 164 6.79 -2.83 -9.10
CA ALA A 164 6.88 -2.23 -7.78
C ALA A 164 5.76 -2.69 -6.85
N ILE A 165 4.50 -2.65 -7.31
CA ILE A 165 3.34 -3.14 -6.55
C ILE A 165 3.46 -4.65 -6.31
N LYS A 166 3.79 -5.43 -7.34
CA LYS A 166 3.90 -6.89 -7.25
C LYS A 166 4.95 -7.34 -6.24
N LEU A 167 6.05 -6.60 -6.13
CA LEU A 167 7.25 -7.02 -5.39
C LEU A 167 7.44 -6.26 -4.06
N HIS A 168 6.48 -5.41 -3.64
CA HIS A 168 6.67 -4.55 -2.46
C HIS A 168 6.96 -5.32 -1.16
N ASP A 169 6.41 -6.52 -0.98
CA ASP A 169 6.71 -7.40 0.16
C ASP A 169 8.16 -7.92 0.18
N GLY A 170 8.94 -7.68 -0.90
CA GLY A 170 10.31 -8.13 -0.99
C GLY A 170 10.44 -9.64 -0.81
N LEU A 171 11.45 -10.09 -0.05
CA LEU A 171 11.70 -11.51 0.22
C LEU A 171 10.79 -12.10 1.32
N TYR A 172 9.90 -11.33 1.94
CA TYR A 172 8.86 -11.88 2.80
C TYR A 172 7.84 -12.71 2.00
N GLU A 173 7.69 -12.41 0.71
CA GLU A 173 6.92 -13.22 -0.23
C GLU A 173 7.89 -14.09 -1.07
N GLU A 174 7.85 -15.41 -0.85
CA GLU A 174 8.79 -16.33 -1.51
C GLU A 174 8.70 -16.29 -3.04
N ALA A 175 7.53 -16.03 -3.60
CA ALA A 175 7.35 -15.89 -5.05
C ALA A 175 8.12 -14.72 -5.65
N ASN A 176 8.56 -13.76 -4.84
CA ASN A 176 9.36 -12.62 -5.28
C ASN A 176 10.85 -12.95 -5.39
N LYS A 177 11.30 -14.07 -4.79
CA LYS A 177 12.71 -14.44 -4.73
C LYS A 177 13.43 -14.45 -6.09
N PRO A 178 12.84 -14.98 -7.20
CA PRO A 178 13.50 -14.94 -8.49
C PRO A 178 13.79 -13.55 -9.06
N TYR A 179 13.08 -12.51 -8.58
CA TYR A 179 13.30 -11.12 -8.99
C TYR A 179 14.40 -10.42 -8.19
N TYR A 180 14.57 -10.79 -6.91
CA TYR A 180 15.53 -10.17 -6.02
C TYR A 180 16.87 -10.91 -5.95
N ILE A 181 16.87 -12.23 -6.15
CA ILE A 181 18.05 -13.09 -6.09
C ILE A 181 18.26 -13.70 -7.47
N THR A 182 19.13 -13.09 -8.24
CA THR A 182 19.54 -13.57 -9.55
C THR A 182 21.06 -13.57 -9.64
N TYR A 183 21.61 -14.54 -10.39
CA TYR A 183 23.04 -14.67 -10.66
C TYR A 183 23.38 -14.28 -12.10
N SER A 184 22.39 -13.86 -12.88
CA SER A 184 22.57 -13.45 -14.28
C SER A 184 22.10 -12.00 -14.47
N SER A 185 22.94 -11.17 -15.06
CA SER A 185 22.60 -9.81 -15.46
C SER A 185 21.50 -9.73 -16.53
N ASP A 186 21.22 -10.84 -17.20
CA ASP A 186 20.20 -10.89 -18.25
C ASP A 186 18.78 -10.98 -17.69
N VAL A 187 18.65 -11.40 -16.42
CA VAL A 187 17.36 -11.59 -15.73
C VAL A 187 17.23 -10.75 -14.46
N GLU A 188 17.82 -9.57 -14.44
CA GLU A 188 17.73 -8.61 -13.32
C GLU A 188 16.64 -7.56 -13.54
N LEU A 189 16.14 -6.99 -12.45
CA LEU A 189 15.27 -5.82 -12.50
C LEU A 189 16.02 -4.63 -13.12
N LYS A 190 15.44 -4.01 -14.15
CA LYS A 190 16.04 -2.86 -14.84
C LYS A 190 15.64 -1.51 -14.21
N CYS A 191 14.82 -1.55 -13.16
CA CYS A 191 14.31 -0.38 -12.46
C CYS A 191 14.50 -0.54 -10.94
N ASN A 192 14.91 0.54 -10.26
CA ASN A 192 15.10 0.54 -8.81
C ASN A 192 13.79 0.77 -8.03
N LEU A 193 12.69 1.08 -8.69
CA LEU A 193 11.41 1.38 -8.04
C LEU A 193 10.92 0.26 -7.10
N PRO A 194 10.98 -1.05 -7.46
CA PRO A 194 10.61 -2.12 -6.55
C PRO A 194 11.43 -2.13 -5.25
N TYR A 195 12.74 -1.85 -5.33
CA TYR A 195 13.61 -1.80 -4.14
C TYR A 195 13.27 -0.62 -3.24
N ILE A 196 13.01 0.54 -3.82
CA ILE A 196 12.68 1.77 -3.06
C ILE A 196 11.33 1.59 -2.36
N LEU A 197 10.32 1.08 -3.06
CA LEU A 197 9.01 0.85 -2.48
C LEU A 197 9.06 -0.19 -1.35
N HIS A 198 9.76 -1.30 -1.56
CA HIS A 198 9.96 -2.30 -0.51
C HIS A 198 10.63 -1.71 0.74
N GLN A 199 11.70 -0.92 0.56
CA GLN A 199 12.38 -0.25 1.68
C GLN A 199 11.48 0.76 2.39
N ALA A 200 10.66 1.51 1.64
CA ALA A 200 9.73 2.49 2.18
C ALA A 200 8.65 1.83 3.03
N ASP A 201 8.03 0.77 2.52
CA ASP A 201 7.02 0.00 3.23
C ASP A 201 7.60 -0.67 4.48
N LEU A 202 8.74 -1.36 4.36
CA LEU A 202 9.42 -1.96 5.50
C LEU A 202 9.76 -0.91 6.57
N MET A 203 10.27 0.24 6.19
CA MET A 203 10.59 1.32 7.14
C MET A 203 9.33 1.86 7.81
N ALA A 204 8.27 2.14 7.04
CA ALA A 204 7.00 2.62 7.55
C ALA A 204 6.41 1.63 8.57
N SER A 205 6.28 0.36 8.20
CA SER A 205 5.71 -0.68 9.06
C SER A 205 6.51 -0.86 10.36
N ARG A 206 7.85 -0.76 10.32
CA ARG A 206 8.71 -0.88 11.53
C ARG A 206 8.61 0.34 12.45
N VAL A 207 8.51 1.55 11.89
CA VAL A 207 8.29 2.77 12.69
C VAL A 207 6.92 2.72 13.35
N GLU A 208 5.88 2.32 12.62
CA GLU A 208 4.49 2.25 13.10
C GLU A 208 4.28 1.26 14.25
N THR A 209 5.12 0.24 14.38
CA THR A 209 5.08 -0.67 15.55
C THR A 209 5.66 -0.05 16.83
N GLN A 210 6.31 1.14 16.75
CA GLN A 210 6.97 1.81 17.85
C GLN A 210 6.18 3.01 18.39
N ILE A 211 5.16 3.46 17.68
CA ILE A 211 4.34 4.63 17.98
C ILE A 211 2.87 4.22 18.15
#